data_130e445466d755f55862daff3d27021a
#
_entry.id   130e445466d755f55862daff3d27021a
#
_cell.length_a   1.000
_cell.length_b   1.000
_cell.length_c   1.000
_cell.angle_alpha   90.00
_cell.angle_beta   90.00
_cell.angle_gamma   90.00
#
_symmetry.space_group_name_H-M   'P 1'
#
loop_
_entity.id
_entity.type
_entity.pdbx_description
1 polymer ?
#
loop_
_entity_poly.entity_id
_entity_poly.type
_entity_poly.pdbx_seq_one_letter_code
_entity_poly.pdbx_strand_id
1 'polypeptide(L)'
;EWELFAYPVDHNSADRWLQDFLDRRFRDFGAYEDAISTQHRVMWHSVLTPMLNCGLLTPQQVLDRTLERAEEGDVPLNSLEGFIRQIIGWREFMAAMYKRHGVEMRNGNFWGFDDRPIPEAFYRGTTGLPPIDDAIHHALETGYCHHIERLMLLGNVMLLCGFHPNRVYLWFMELFVDAYDWVMVPNVYGMSQFADGGLFTTKPYLSGSNYVRKMS
;
A
#
# COMPACT_ATOMS: atom_id res chain seq x y z
N GLU A 1 25.36 -4.90 -5.48
CA GLU A 1 24.08 -4.84 -4.73
C GLU A 1 23.00 -4.08 -5.49
N TRP A 2 23.32 -2.99 -6.25
CA TRP A 2 22.34 -2.28 -7.09
C TRP A 2 21.79 -3.13 -8.25
N GLU A 3 22.49 -4.17 -8.67
CA GLU A 3 22.05 -5.12 -9.69
C GLU A 3 20.86 -5.99 -9.23
N LEU A 4 20.59 -6.02 -7.92
CA LEU A 4 19.44 -6.72 -7.33
C LEU A 4 18.20 -5.84 -7.19
N PHE A 5 18.29 -4.53 -7.52
CA PHE A 5 17.15 -3.64 -7.46
C PHE A 5 16.13 -3.97 -8.56
N ALA A 6 14.97 -4.47 -8.14
CA ALA A 6 13.98 -5.07 -9.05
C ALA A 6 13.10 -4.07 -9.79
N TYR A 7 13.07 -2.79 -9.36
CA TYR A 7 12.15 -1.79 -9.92
C TYR A 7 12.74 -1.03 -11.09
N PRO A 8 11.90 -0.58 -12.05
CA PRO A 8 12.33 0.28 -13.15
C PRO A 8 13.01 1.55 -12.68
N VAL A 9 14.11 1.91 -13.37
CA VAL A 9 14.91 3.11 -13.11
C VAL A 9 14.93 4.09 -14.29
N ASP A 10 14.25 3.77 -15.38
CA ASP A 10 14.09 4.59 -16.58
C ASP A 10 12.67 4.48 -17.16
N HIS A 11 12.29 5.44 -18.03
CA HIS A 11 10.96 5.48 -18.63
C HIS A 11 10.62 4.26 -19.47
N ASN A 12 11.59 3.69 -20.20
CA ASN A 12 11.34 2.53 -21.06
C ASN A 12 11.06 1.27 -20.24
N SER A 13 11.81 1.05 -19.16
CA SER A 13 11.56 -0.07 -18.25
C SER A 13 10.27 0.10 -17.47
N ALA A 14 9.91 1.32 -17.09
CA ALA A 14 8.65 1.63 -16.44
C ALA A 14 7.44 1.38 -17.37
N ASP A 15 7.54 1.76 -18.64
CA ASP A 15 6.49 1.47 -19.64
C ASP A 15 6.32 -0.04 -19.87
N ARG A 16 7.42 -0.78 -19.98
CA ARG A 16 7.35 -2.26 -20.08
C ARG A 16 6.73 -2.90 -18.84
N TRP A 17 6.99 -2.36 -17.65
CA TRP A 17 6.37 -2.83 -16.41
C TRP A 17 4.85 -2.60 -16.40
N LEU A 18 4.41 -1.42 -16.85
CA LEU A 18 2.99 -1.12 -17.03
C LEU A 18 2.35 -2.08 -18.04
N GLN A 19 3.00 -2.31 -19.18
CA GLN A 19 2.49 -3.23 -20.20
C GLN A 19 2.38 -4.67 -19.66
N ASP A 20 3.40 -5.17 -18.93
CA ASP A 20 3.35 -6.50 -18.31
C ASP A 20 2.18 -6.65 -17.33
N PHE A 21 1.89 -5.61 -16.54
CA PHE A 21 0.71 -5.59 -15.68
C PHE A 21 -0.59 -5.69 -16.49
N LEU A 22 -0.74 -4.85 -17.50
CA LEU A 22 -1.94 -4.80 -18.35
C LEU A 22 -2.20 -6.12 -19.08
N ASP A 23 -1.16 -6.78 -19.56
CA ASP A 23 -1.26 -8.03 -20.31
C ASP A 23 -1.53 -9.26 -19.44
N ARG A 24 -0.94 -9.32 -18.23
CA ARG A 24 -0.91 -10.55 -17.46
C ARG A 24 -1.78 -10.55 -16.21
N ARG A 25 -2.02 -9.38 -15.59
CA ARG A 25 -2.62 -9.30 -14.24
C ARG A 25 -3.87 -8.44 -14.19
N PHE A 26 -4.00 -7.48 -15.08
CA PHE A 26 -5.09 -6.50 -15.05
C PHE A 26 -6.49 -7.12 -15.13
N ARG A 27 -6.65 -8.16 -15.97
CA ARG A 27 -7.93 -8.85 -16.12
C ARG A 27 -8.49 -9.36 -14.78
N ASP A 28 -7.66 -9.91 -13.93
CA ASP A 28 -8.05 -10.55 -12.69
C ASP A 28 -7.88 -9.64 -11.46
N PHE A 29 -7.39 -8.42 -11.65
CA PHE A 29 -7.14 -7.45 -10.58
C PHE A 29 -8.36 -7.24 -9.69
N GLY A 30 -9.53 -6.92 -10.26
CA GLY A 30 -10.73 -6.60 -9.48
C GLY A 30 -11.36 -7.78 -8.74
N ALA A 31 -11.05 -9.01 -9.14
CA ALA A 31 -11.52 -10.20 -8.44
C ALA A 31 -10.63 -10.56 -7.23
N TYR A 32 -9.34 -10.19 -7.29
CA TYR A 32 -8.33 -10.65 -6.33
C TYR A 32 -7.52 -9.51 -5.69
N GLU A 33 -7.95 -8.26 -5.77
CA GLU A 33 -7.22 -7.12 -5.21
C GLU A 33 -7.02 -7.22 -3.69
N ASP A 34 -7.92 -7.92 -2.98
CA ASP A 34 -7.88 -8.11 -1.53
C ASP A 34 -7.29 -9.47 -1.10
N ALA A 35 -6.88 -10.31 -2.05
CA ALA A 35 -6.34 -11.63 -1.71
C ALA A 35 -4.96 -11.52 -1.04
N ILE A 36 -4.65 -12.48 -0.15
CA ILE A 36 -3.37 -12.62 0.55
C ILE A 36 -2.77 -13.97 0.18
N SER A 37 -1.45 -14.04 -0.03
CA SER A 37 -0.76 -15.30 -0.32
C SER A 37 0.62 -15.33 0.32
N THR A 38 0.98 -16.45 0.93
CA THR A 38 2.33 -16.71 1.42
C THR A 38 3.33 -17.09 0.31
N GLN A 39 2.82 -17.45 -0.88
CA GLN A 39 3.65 -17.93 -1.99
C GLN A 39 3.91 -16.85 -3.05
N HIS A 40 3.01 -15.86 -3.18
CA HIS A 40 3.04 -14.85 -4.23
C HIS A 40 2.98 -13.44 -3.63
N ARG A 41 3.99 -12.63 -3.89
CA ARG A 41 4.17 -11.30 -3.29
C ARG A 41 3.43 -10.18 -4.03
N VAL A 42 3.38 -10.25 -5.35
CA VAL A 42 2.77 -9.20 -6.19
C VAL A 42 1.34 -9.57 -6.56
N MET A 43 1.07 -10.85 -6.79
CA MET A 43 -0.23 -11.36 -7.21
C MET A 43 -0.77 -10.58 -8.44
N TRP A 44 -1.94 -9.98 -8.34
CA TRP A 44 -2.56 -9.19 -9.42
C TRP A 44 -2.33 -7.68 -9.30
N HIS A 45 -1.53 -7.22 -8.33
CA HIS A 45 -1.22 -5.80 -8.17
C HIS A 45 -0.27 -5.27 -9.25
N SER A 46 -0.44 -3.99 -9.60
CA SER A 46 0.37 -3.34 -10.64
C SER A 46 1.79 -2.99 -10.20
N VAL A 47 1.97 -2.67 -8.92
CA VAL A 47 3.24 -2.18 -8.34
C VAL A 47 3.80 -0.97 -9.11
N LEU A 48 2.93 -0.04 -9.51
CA LEU A 48 3.32 1.16 -10.28
C LEU A 48 3.70 2.34 -9.40
N THR A 49 3.40 2.28 -8.10
CA THR A 49 3.58 3.41 -7.19
C THR A 49 5.02 3.94 -7.13
N PRO A 50 6.08 3.11 -7.13
CA PRO A 50 7.45 3.62 -7.19
C PRO A 50 7.70 4.50 -8.42
N MET A 51 7.28 4.05 -9.61
CA MET A 51 7.45 4.78 -10.86
C MET A 51 6.58 6.03 -10.96
N LEU A 52 5.35 5.98 -10.43
CA LEU A 52 4.47 7.14 -10.36
C LEU A 52 4.99 8.21 -9.39
N ASN A 53 5.61 7.80 -8.28
CA ASN A 53 6.11 8.73 -7.28
C ASN A 53 7.40 9.45 -7.73
N CYS A 54 8.27 8.78 -8.48
CA CYS A 54 9.49 9.39 -9.02
C CYS A 54 9.31 10.00 -10.42
N GLY A 55 8.11 9.93 -11.01
CA GLY A 55 7.79 10.56 -12.29
C GLY A 55 8.25 9.79 -13.53
N LEU A 56 8.62 8.51 -13.40
CA LEU A 56 8.90 7.65 -14.56
C LEU A 56 7.64 7.28 -15.33
N LEU A 57 6.48 7.29 -14.67
CA LEU A 57 5.15 7.22 -15.25
C LEU A 57 4.30 8.36 -14.71
N THR A 58 3.38 8.84 -15.52
CA THR A 58 2.35 9.79 -15.08
C THR A 58 1.01 9.08 -14.92
N PRO A 59 0.11 9.57 -14.03
CA PRO A 59 -1.26 9.03 -13.93
C PRO A 59 -1.99 9.02 -15.27
N GLN A 60 -1.81 10.05 -16.09
CA GLN A 60 -2.44 10.14 -17.41
C GLN A 60 -1.99 9.01 -18.34
N GLN A 61 -0.65 8.74 -18.43
CA GLN A 61 -0.13 7.62 -19.22
C GLN A 61 -0.73 6.28 -18.78
N VAL A 62 -0.82 6.06 -17.46
CA VAL A 62 -1.39 4.84 -16.91
C VAL A 62 -2.86 4.71 -17.30
N LEU A 63 -3.63 5.79 -17.20
CA LEU A 63 -5.06 5.79 -17.56
C LEU A 63 -5.28 5.54 -19.05
N ASP A 64 -4.55 6.23 -19.91
CA ASP A 64 -4.70 6.10 -21.37
C ASP A 64 -4.43 4.64 -21.79
N ARG A 65 -3.31 4.05 -21.32
CA ARG A 65 -2.96 2.66 -21.61
C ARG A 65 -3.95 1.65 -21.02
N THR A 66 -4.51 1.95 -19.84
CA THR A 66 -5.52 1.10 -19.21
C THR A 66 -6.82 1.08 -20.00
N LEU A 67 -7.25 2.24 -20.49
CA LEU A 67 -8.46 2.36 -21.31
C LEU A 67 -8.27 1.70 -22.68
N GLU A 68 -7.15 1.94 -23.35
CA GLU A 68 -6.78 1.26 -24.61
C GLU A 68 -6.83 -0.27 -24.43
N ARG A 69 -6.23 -0.80 -23.38
CA ARG A 69 -6.27 -2.24 -23.10
C ARG A 69 -7.67 -2.77 -22.83
N ALA A 70 -8.53 -2.00 -22.17
CA ALA A 70 -9.89 -2.40 -21.88
C ALA A 70 -10.79 -2.44 -23.15
N GLU A 71 -10.49 -1.63 -24.18
CA GLU A 71 -11.20 -1.63 -25.45
C GLU A 71 -11.04 -2.95 -26.23
N GLU A 72 -10.02 -3.75 -25.93
CA GLU A 72 -9.84 -5.09 -26.50
C GLU A 72 -10.92 -6.09 -26.05
N GLY A 73 -11.72 -5.76 -25.02
CA GLY A 73 -12.99 -6.39 -24.69
C GLY A 73 -12.94 -7.61 -23.77
N ASP A 74 -11.77 -7.99 -23.24
CA ASP A 74 -11.61 -9.14 -22.33
C ASP A 74 -11.42 -8.76 -20.85
N VAL A 75 -11.39 -7.45 -20.54
CA VAL A 75 -11.21 -6.94 -19.18
C VAL A 75 -12.57 -6.76 -18.50
N PRO A 76 -12.83 -7.43 -17.36
CA PRO A 76 -14.06 -7.27 -16.61
C PRO A 76 -14.20 -5.85 -16.02
N LEU A 77 -15.44 -5.36 -15.94
CA LEU A 77 -15.73 -4.01 -15.45
C LEU A 77 -15.21 -3.76 -14.03
N ASN A 78 -15.27 -4.76 -13.14
CA ASN A 78 -14.74 -4.64 -11.78
C ASN A 78 -13.21 -4.41 -11.75
N SER A 79 -12.45 -5.02 -12.67
CA SER A 79 -11.02 -4.78 -12.80
C SER A 79 -10.72 -3.39 -13.36
N LEU A 80 -11.45 -2.98 -14.40
CA LEU A 80 -11.29 -1.65 -14.99
C LEU A 80 -11.66 -0.54 -14.00
N GLU A 81 -12.86 -0.60 -13.43
CA GLU A 81 -13.34 0.39 -12.47
C GLU A 81 -12.46 0.42 -11.22
N GLY A 82 -12.16 -0.74 -10.63
CA GLY A 82 -11.33 -0.85 -9.45
C GLY A 82 -9.97 -0.22 -9.66
N PHE A 83 -9.29 -0.54 -10.77
CA PHE A 83 -7.97 0.01 -11.05
C PHE A 83 -7.99 1.53 -11.33
N ILE A 84 -8.93 2.02 -12.13
CA ILE A 84 -9.08 3.46 -12.40
C ILE A 84 -9.35 4.23 -11.11
N ARG A 85 -10.16 3.70 -10.21
CA ARG A 85 -10.41 4.29 -8.88
C ARG A 85 -9.13 4.44 -8.05
N GLN A 86 -8.18 3.51 -8.15
CA GLN A 86 -6.89 3.62 -7.47
C GLN A 86 -6.03 4.74 -8.06
N ILE A 87 -6.04 4.92 -9.38
CA ILE A 87 -5.22 5.92 -10.06
C ILE A 87 -5.79 7.34 -9.91
N ILE A 88 -7.08 7.53 -10.12
CA ILE A 88 -7.72 8.86 -10.04
C ILE A 88 -8.23 9.12 -8.63
N GLY A 89 -9.16 8.28 -8.13
CA GLY A 89 -9.91 8.56 -6.93
C GLY A 89 -9.03 8.57 -5.69
N TRP A 90 -8.35 7.47 -5.44
CA TRP A 90 -7.54 7.32 -4.23
C TRP A 90 -6.35 8.28 -4.19
N ARG A 91 -5.58 8.40 -5.27
CA ARG A 91 -4.41 9.30 -5.30
C ARG A 91 -4.80 10.76 -5.12
N GLU A 92 -5.85 11.23 -5.80
CA GLU A 92 -6.36 12.60 -5.65
C GLU A 92 -6.91 12.85 -4.24
N PHE A 93 -7.60 11.88 -3.66
CA PHE A 93 -8.10 11.98 -2.30
C PHE A 93 -6.95 12.09 -1.30
N MET A 94 -5.91 11.25 -1.42
CA MET A 94 -4.71 11.33 -0.59
C MET A 94 -4.00 12.68 -0.71
N ALA A 95 -3.82 13.17 -1.93
CA ALA A 95 -3.19 14.46 -2.18
C ALA A 95 -4.01 15.63 -1.58
N ALA A 96 -5.34 15.58 -1.68
CA ALA A 96 -6.23 16.57 -1.09
C ALA A 96 -6.18 16.54 0.44
N MET A 97 -6.22 15.35 1.05
CA MET A 97 -6.13 15.18 2.50
C MET A 97 -4.78 15.65 3.03
N TYR A 98 -3.69 15.26 2.38
CA TYR A 98 -2.35 15.73 2.74
C TYR A 98 -2.23 17.25 2.70
N LYS A 99 -2.69 17.86 1.59
CA LYS A 99 -2.62 19.33 1.41
C LYS A 99 -3.45 20.10 2.44
N ARG A 100 -4.62 19.58 2.80
CA ARG A 100 -5.56 20.28 3.70
C ARG A 100 -5.31 19.98 5.17
N HIS A 101 -4.97 18.73 5.49
CA HIS A 101 -4.96 18.20 6.85
C HIS A 101 -3.66 17.49 7.23
N GLY A 102 -2.64 17.49 6.38
CA GLY A 102 -1.40 16.75 6.63
C GLY A 102 -0.69 17.14 7.93
N VAL A 103 -0.68 18.42 8.27
CA VAL A 103 -0.09 18.90 9.54
C VAL A 103 -0.91 18.43 10.74
N GLU A 104 -2.24 18.51 10.67
CA GLU A 104 -3.15 18.05 11.72
C GLU A 104 -3.02 16.54 11.94
N MET A 105 -3.07 15.76 10.86
CA MET A 105 -2.89 14.30 10.91
C MET A 105 -1.55 13.90 11.54
N ARG A 106 -0.45 14.53 11.12
CA ARG A 106 0.91 14.24 11.63
C ARG A 106 1.06 14.46 13.12
N ASN A 107 0.28 15.37 13.70
CA ASN A 107 0.25 15.64 15.13
C ASN A 107 -0.84 14.84 15.87
N GLY A 108 -1.60 14.01 15.14
CA GLY A 108 -2.67 13.20 15.71
C GLY A 108 -2.15 12.01 16.52
N ASN A 109 -2.76 11.81 17.68
CA ASN A 109 -2.58 10.62 18.52
C ASN A 109 -3.87 10.37 19.30
N PHE A 110 -4.96 10.09 18.58
CA PHE A 110 -6.30 9.94 19.13
C PHE A 110 -6.37 8.95 20.31
N TRP A 111 -5.59 7.86 20.23
CA TRP A 111 -5.58 6.84 21.28
C TRP A 111 -4.73 7.20 22.50
N GLY A 112 -3.90 8.25 22.42
CA GLY A 112 -3.00 8.64 23.49
C GLY A 112 -1.87 7.64 23.74
N PHE A 113 -1.39 6.96 22.70
CA PHE A 113 -0.31 5.99 22.84
C PHE A 113 1.03 6.65 23.20
N ASP A 114 1.77 6.00 24.10
CA ASP A 114 3.11 6.44 24.49
C ASP A 114 4.11 6.28 23.34
N ASP A 115 5.07 7.19 23.24
CA ASP A 115 6.16 7.15 22.27
C ASP A 115 7.23 6.11 22.65
N ARG A 116 6.90 4.83 22.47
CA ARG A 116 7.82 3.69 22.69
C ARG A 116 8.43 3.25 21.36
N PRO A 117 9.71 2.80 21.37
CA PRO A 117 10.32 2.20 20.20
C PRO A 117 9.53 0.97 19.71
N ILE A 118 9.42 0.79 18.39
CA ILE A 118 8.90 -0.46 17.82
C ILE A 118 9.92 -1.57 18.13
N PRO A 119 9.48 -2.73 18.66
CA PRO A 119 10.36 -3.84 18.95
C PRO A 119 11.13 -4.33 17.72
N GLU A 120 12.37 -4.77 17.93
CA GLU A 120 13.25 -5.30 16.88
C GLU A 120 12.61 -6.44 16.07
N ALA A 121 11.72 -7.20 16.68
CA ALA A 121 10.96 -8.26 16.02
C ALA A 121 10.19 -7.78 14.78
N PHE A 122 9.71 -6.52 14.78
CA PHE A 122 9.04 -5.90 13.61
C PHE A 122 10.01 -5.45 12.52
N TYR A 123 11.29 -5.37 12.80
CA TYR A 123 12.34 -5.11 11.81
C TYR A 123 12.98 -6.38 11.26
N ARG A 124 12.71 -7.54 11.89
CA ARG A 124 13.29 -8.83 11.51
C ARG A 124 12.26 -9.87 11.05
N GLY A 125 10.96 -9.60 11.21
CA GLY A 125 9.90 -10.59 10.93
C GLY A 125 9.97 -11.77 11.91
N THR A 126 10.12 -11.50 13.19
CA THR A 126 10.24 -12.51 14.27
C THR A 126 9.26 -12.21 15.41
N THR A 127 8.08 -11.72 15.08
CA THR A 127 7.04 -11.37 16.07
C THR A 127 6.37 -12.60 16.67
N GLY A 128 6.48 -13.76 16.01
CA GLY A 128 5.80 -15.00 16.37
C GLY A 128 4.37 -15.06 15.84
N LEU A 129 3.96 -14.11 15.01
CA LEU A 129 2.67 -14.08 14.31
C LEU A 129 2.91 -14.36 12.81
N PRO A 130 2.71 -15.61 12.33
CA PRO A 130 3.14 -15.99 10.98
C PRO A 130 2.69 -15.05 9.86
N PRO A 131 1.42 -14.56 9.79
CA PRO A 131 1.03 -13.65 8.72
C PRO A 131 1.74 -12.29 8.78
N ILE A 132 2.14 -11.84 9.98
CA ILE A 132 2.86 -10.58 10.18
C ILE A 132 4.33 -10.77 9.81
N ASP A 133 4.93 -11.86 10.26
CA ASP A 133 6.33 -12.18 9.98
C ASP A 133 6.54 -12.36 8.46
N ASP A 134 5.62 -13.03 7.78
CA ASP A 134 5.63 -13.20 6.33
C ASP A 134 5.54 -11.84 5.60
N ALA A 135 4.60 -10.98 5.98
CA ALA A 135 4.48 -9.64 5.40
C ALA A 135 5.73 -8.77 5.67
N ILE A 136 6.36 -8.88 6.85
CA ILE A 136 7.62 -8.17 7.14
C ILE A 136 8.75 -8.72 6.25
N HIS A 137 8.85 -10.03 6.07
CA HIS A 137 9.85 -10.61 5.17
C HIS A 137 9.64 -10.15 3.72
N HIS A 138 8.40 -10.04 3.23
CA HIS A 138 8.10 -9.45 1.92
C HIS A 138 8.65 -8.02 1.82
N ALA A 139 8.41 -7.18 2.84
CA ALA A 139 8.93 -5.81 2.87
C ALA A 139 10.46 -5.76 2.90
N LEU A 140 11.11 -6.60 3.71
CA LEU A 140 12.57 -6.65 3.82
C LEU A 140 13.26 -7.11 2.52
N GLU A 141 12.64 -8.05 1.79
CA GLU A 141 13.24 -8.59 0.57
C GLU A 141 13.00 -7.72 -0.66
N THR A 142 11.85 -7.04 -0.73
CA THR A 142 11.43 -6.32 -1.93
C THR A 142 11.20 -4.83 -1.74
N GLY A 143 11.13 -4.35 -0.51
CA GLY A 143 10.67 -3.00 -0.20
C GLY A 143 9.17 -2.80 -0.49
N TYR A 144 8.39 -3.88 -0.63
CA TYR A 144 6.99 -3.81 -1.04
C TYR A 144 6.13 -4.86 -0.35
N CYS A 145 4.93 -4.44 0.01
CA CYS A 145 3.77 -5.28 0.28
C CYS A 145 2.56 -4.66 -0.42
N HIS A 146 1.58 -5.43 -0.79
CA HIS A 146 0.34 -4.87 -1.31
C HIS A 146 -0.50 -4.22 -0.20
N HIS A 147 -1.50 -3.43 -0.59
CA HIS A 147 -2.28 -2.60 0.33
C HIS A 147 -2.88 -3.37 1.52
N ILE A 148 -3.41 -4.55 1.28
CA ILE A 148 -4.06 -5.36 2.32
C ILE A 148 -3.07 -5.84 3.39
N GLU A 149 -1.88 -6.27 2.99
CA GLU A 149 -0.82 -6.62 3.95
C GLU A 149 -0.41 -5.41 4.78
N ARG A 150 -0.28 -4.23 4.16
CA ARG A 150 0.08 -2.99 4.88
C ARG A 150 -1.00 -2.56 5.87
N LEU A 151 -2.27 -2.52 5.43
CA LEU A 151 -3.37 -2.00 6.24
C LEU A 151 -3.88 -3.04 7.24
N MET A 152 -4.28 -4.22 6.74
CA MET A 152 -5.05 -5.18 7.52
C MET A 152 -4.18 -6.17 8.31
N LEU A 153 -2.90 -6.31 7.96
CA LEU A 153 -1.94 -7.09 8.75
C LEU A 153 -1.03 -6.17 9.55
N LEU A 154 -0.08 -5.51 8.92
CA LEU A 154 0.98 -4.73 9.57
C LEU A 154 0.41 -3.54 10.37
N GLY A 155 -0.33 -2.66 9.71
CA GLY A 155 -0.91 -1.48 10.36
C GLY A 155 -1.89 -1.84 11.46
N ASN A 156 -2.72 -2.86 11.23
CA ASN A 156 -3.69 -3.34 12.22
C ASN A 156 -3.01 -3.90 13.48
N VAL A 157 -1.99 -4.75 13.33
CA VAL A 157 -1.30 -5.30 14.51
C VAL A 157 -0.53 -4.22 15.27
N MET A 158 0.07 -3.25 14.57
CA MET A 158 0.75 -2.12 15.19
C MET A 158 -0.20 -1.23 15.99
N LEU A 159 -1.42 -0.98 15.46
CA LEU A 159 -2.48 -0.28 16.18
C LEU A 159 -2.90 -1.06 17.44
N LEU A 160 -3.14 -2.36 17.32
CA LEU A 160 -3.54 -3.22 18.46
C LEU A 160 -2.43 -3.34 19.52
N CYS A 161 -1.16 -3.25 19.13
CA CYS A 161 -0.03 -3.20 20.05
C CYS A 161 0.15 -1.82 20.72
N GLY A 162 -0.61 -0.82 20.33
CA GLY A 162 -0.56 0.52 20.91
C GLY A 162 0.73 1.28 20.55
N PHE A 163 1.27 1.06 19.35
CA PHE A 163 2.44 1.81 18.90
C PHE A 163 2.07 3.25 18.55
N HIS A 164 2.92 4.19 18.96
CA HIS A 164 2.71 5.60 18.65
C HIS A 164 2.66 5.82 17.13
N PRO A 165 1.68 6.60 16.60
CA PRO A 165 1.52 6.78 15.15
C PRO A 165 2.77 7.26 14.42
N ASN A 166 3.58 8.14 15.04
CA ASN A 166 4.86 8.57 14.48
C ASN A 166 5.86 7.42 14.29
N ARG A 167 5.89 6.46 15.22
CA ARG A 167 6.76 5.29 15.10
C ARG A 167 6.32 4.38 13.98
N VAL A 168 5.01 4.17 13.84
CA VAL A 168 4.44 3.40 12.74
C VAL A 168 4.72 4.09 11.40
N TYR A 169 4.53 5.41 11.32
CA TYR A 169 4.85 6.19 10.13
C TYR A 169 6.33 6.04 9.73
N LEU A 170 7.27 6.23 10.67
CA LEU A 170 8.70 6.09 10.41
C LEU A 170 9.07 4.67 9.94
N TRP A 171 8.49 3.65 10.56
CA TRP A 171 8.70 2.27 10.18
C TRP A 171 8.29 2.02 8.71
N PHE A 172 7.13 2.52 8.29
CA PHE A 172 6.71 2.42 6.89
C PHE A 172 7.61 3.24 5.94
N MET A 173 8.05 4.44 6.36
CA MET A 173 8.95 5.26 5.55
C MET A 173 10.33 4.63 5.33
N GLU A 174 10.80 3.85 6.31
CA GLU A 174 12.11 3.17 6.25
C GLU A 174 12.10 1.93 5.37
N LEU A 175 11.00 1.16 5.35
CA LEU A 175 10.97 -0.17 4.75
C LEU A 175 10.37 -0.24 3.35
N PHE A 176 9.62 0.77 2.90
CA PHE A 176 8.89 0.68 1.64
C PHE A 176 9.43 1.62 0.57
N VAL A 177 9.73 1.05 -0.62
CA VAL A 177 10.30 1.77 -1.77
C VAL A 177 9.36 2.85 -2.33
N ASP A 178 8.07 2.71 -2.13
CA ASP A 178 7.03 3.63 -2.59
C ASP A 178 6.50 4.56 -1.49
N ALA A 179 7.17 4.60 -0.33
CA ALA A 179 6.82 5.47 0.78
C ALA A 179 7.24 6.92 0.50
N TYR A 180 6.24 7.76 0.20
CA TYR A 180 6.38 9.20 0.03
C TYR A 180 5.48 9.92 1.03
N ASP A 181 5.94 11.05 1.54
CA ASP A 181 5.29 11.77 2.62
C ASP A 181 3.81 12.09 2.34
N TRP A 182 3.53 12.59 1.13
CA TRP A 182 2.18 13.01 0.74
C TRP A 182 1.15 11.87 0.74
N VAL A 183 1.58 10.62 0.53
CA VAL A 183 0.70 9.45 0.54
C VAL A 183 0.73 8.76 1.89
N MET A 184 1.89 8.72 2.56
CA MET A 184 2.04 7.99 3.81
C MET A 184 1.40 8.69 5.00
N VAL A 185 1.36 10.04 5.04
CA VAL A 185 0.70 10.77 6.12
C VAL A 185 -0.78 10.42 6.20
N PRO A 186 -1.62 10.58 5.17
CA PRO A 186 -3.03 10.20 5.26
C PRO A 186 -3.24 8.69 5.46
N ASN A 187 -2.40 7.86 4.85
CA ASN A 187 -2.53 6.40 4.99
C ASN A 187 -2.20 5.92 6.40
N VAL A 188 -1.12 6.39 7.00
CA VAL A 188 -0.71 5.89 8.31
C VAL A 188 -1.53 6.56 9.41
N TYR A 189 -1.50 7.88 9.52
CA TYR A 189 -2.20 8.57 10.62
C TYR A 189 -3.72 8.49 10.48
N GLY A 190 -4.25 8.65 9.26
CA GLY A 190 -5.68 8.63 9.00
C GLY A 190 -6.24 7.22 8.88
N MET A 191 -5.85 6.49 7.85
CA MET A 191 -6.47 5.20 7.53
C MET A 191 -6.04 4.08 8.49
N SER A 192 -4.73 3.87 8.67
CA SER A 192 -4.20 2.71 9.38
C SER A 192 -4.31 2.85 10.90
N GLN A 193 -3.86 3.98 11.44
CA GLN A 193 -3.76 4.18 12.89
C GLN A 193 -4.96 4.94 13.50
N PHE A 194 -5.84 5.49 12.67
CA PHE A 194 -6.95 6.32 13.14
C PHE A 194 -6.50 7.42 14.13
N ALA A 195 -5.28 7.91 13.93
CA ALA A 195 -4.63 8.83 14.86
C ALA A 195 -5.22 10.25 14.80
N ASP A 196 -5.90 10.57 13.69
CA ASP A 196 -6.61 11.82 13.46
C ASP A 196 -8.02 11.88 14.08
N GLY A 197 -8.46 10.78 14.71
CA GLY A 197 -9.75 10.70 15.39
C GLY A 197 -10.97 10.72 14.48
N GLY A 198 -10.81 10.37 13.21
CA GLY A 198 -11.92 10.24 12.27
C GLY A 198 -12.01 11.33 11.22
N LEU A 199 -10.95 12.09 11.03
CA LEU A 199 -10.86 13.09 9.97
C LEU A 199 -10.80 12.43 8.57
N PHE A 200 -10.07 11.33 8.46
CA PHE A 200 -9.89 10.58 7.22
C PHE A 200 -10.94 9.48 7.04
N THR A 201 -11.17 8.67 8.06
CA THR A 201 -12.12 7.56 8.05
C THR A 201 -13.15 7.70 9.15
N THR A 202 -14.36 7.22 8.91
CA THR A 202 -15.45 7.30 9.92
C THR A 202 -15.28 6.33 11.08
N LYS A 203 -14.41 5.33 10.95
CA LYS A 203 -14.13 4.30 11.97
C LYS A 203 -12.74 3.71 11.75
N PRO A 204 -12.09 3.18 12.81
CA PRO A 204 -10.81 2.48 12.65
C PRO A 204 -10.98 1.18 11.85
N TYR A 205 -9.96 0.84 11.07
CA TYR A 205 -9.86 -0.45 10.40
C TYR A 205 -9.25 -1.46 11.37
N LEU A 206 -10.10 -2.37 11.87
CA LEU A 206 -9.68 -3.45 12.75
C LEU A 206 -10.02 -4.79 12.11
N SER A 207 -9.04 -5.67 12.04
CA SER A 207 -9.20 -7.03 11.52
C SER A 207 -8.81 -8.06 12.57
N GLY A 208 -9.50 -9.19 12.54
CA GLY A 208 -9.18 -10.36 13.35
C GLY A 208 -8.73 -11.53 12.48
N SER A 209 -8.42 -12.67 13.13
CA SER A 209 -7.98 -13.90 12.44
C SER A 209 -8.97 -14.40 11.38
N ASN A 210 -10.27 -14.16 11.56
CA ASN A 210 -11.28 -14.53 10.57
C ASN A 210 -11.14 -13.76 9.25
N TYR A 211 -10.71 -12.50 9.30
CA TYR A 211 -10.44 -11.72 8.10
C TYR A 211 -9.27 -12.34 7.33
N VAL A 212 -8.15 -12.58 8.02
CA VAL A 212 -6.95 -13.19 7.41
C VAL A 212 -7.30 -14.53 6.75
N ARG A 213 -8.04 -15.40 7.46
CA ARG A 213 -8.47 -16.71 6.92
C ARG A 213 -9.41 -16.66 5.73
N LYS A 214 -10.12 -15.56 5.53
CA LYS A 214 -11.02 -15.40 4.37
C LYS A 214 -10.31 -14.87 3.13
N MET A 215 -9.20 -14.15 3.33
CA MET A 215 -8.43 -13.51 2.26
C MET A 215 -7.23 -14.35 1.78
N SER A 216 -6.85 -15.38 2.56
CA SER A 216 -5.74 -16.31 2.25
C SER A 216 -6.18 -17.55 1.47
#